data_f1fb622617668530bcac13439f49308f
#
_entry.id   f1fb622617668530bcac13439f49308f
#
_cell.length_a   1.000
_cell.length_b   1.000
_cell.length_c   1.000
_cell.angle_alpha   90.00
_cell.angle_beta   90.00
_cell.angle_gamma   90.00
#
_symmetry.space_group_name_H-M   'P 1'
#
loop_
_entity.id
_entity.type
_entity.pdbx_description
1 polymer ?
#
loop_
_entity_poly.entity_id
_entity_poly.type
_entity_poly.pdbx_seq_one_letter_code
_entity_poly.pdbx_strand_id
1 'polypeptide(L)'
;MLGAVDIVERTNPDIIDINYGCPVKKVVCKGAGAGILKDIPLMVSLTKEIVERTKLPVTVKTRLGWDEKSIKIVEVAERLQDVGIKAISIHGRTRAQMYKGFADWTKIAEIKNNPRMHIPVFGNGDVNTPEKAKEMRDEFGLDGAMIGRASIGNPWFFDQVKHYLKTGDKKQEPTIAERAEMAIRHLKMSV
;
A
#
# COMPACT_ATOMS: atom_id res chain seq x y z
N MET A 1 6.01 11.09 -16.16
CA MET A 1 5.31 11.17 -14.87
C MET A 1 4.96 12.61 -14.48
N LEU A 2 5.81 13.62 -14.69
CA LEU A 2 5.53 15.00 -14.28
C LEU A 2 4.25 15.59 -14.88
N GLY A 3 4.02 15.41 -16.18
CA GLY A 3 2.76 15.84 -16.79
C GLY A 3 1.49 15.17 -16.23
N ALA A 4 1.62 13.99 -15.60
CA ALA A 4 0.51 13.36 -14.92
C ALA A 4 0.21 14.03 -13.56
N VAL A 5 1.22 14.58 -12.87
CA VAL A 5 1.03 15.35 -11.63
C VAL A 5 0.13 16.56 -11.89
N ASP A 6 0.44 17.33 -12.94
CA ASP A 6 -0.34 18.51 -13.31
C ASP A 6 -1.82 18.19 -13.65
N ILE A 7 -2.06 17.00 -14.23
CA ILE A 7 -3.43 16.53 -14.53
C ILE A 7 -4.15 16.12 -13.24
N VAL A 8 -3.46 15.38 -12.37
CA VAL A 8 -4.04 14.91 -11.09
C VAL A 8 -4.35 16.09 -10.17
N GLU A 9 -3.48 17.10 -10.07
CA GLU A 9 -3.73 18.29 -9.24
C GLU A 9 -5.02 19.04 -9.64
N ARG A 10 -5.39 19.03 -10.93
CA ARG A 10 -6.65 19.66 -11.40
C ARG A 10 -7.90 18.98 -10.83
N THR A 11 -7.80 17.75 -10.34
CA THR A 11 -8.91 17.06 -9.66
C THR A 11 -9.03 17.41 -8.18
N ASN A 12 -8.14 18.29 -7.68
CA ASN A 12 -8.07 18.77 -6.31
C ASN A 12 -8.02 17.63 -5.26
N PRO A 13 -7.07 16.69 -5.36
CA PRO A 13 -6.94 15.60 -4.38
C PRO A 13 -6.25 16.11 -3.11
N ASP A 14 -6.41 15.36 -2.01
CA ASP A 14 -5.70 15.64 -0.76
C ASP A 14 -4.25 15.09 -0.75
N ILE A 15 -3.99 14.02 -1.51
CA ILE A 15 -2.72 13.28 -1.53
C ILE A 15 -2.45 12.75 -2.94
N ILE A 16 -1.18 12.68 -3.32
CA ILE A 16 -0.73 11.96 -4.52
C ILE A 16 -0.01 10.68 -4.07
N ASP A 17 -0.55 9.50 -4.43
CA ASP A 17 0.09 8.21 -4.17
C ASP A 17 0.75 7.64 -5.42
N ILE A 18 2.05 7.35 -5.33
CA ILE A 18 2.83 6.79 -6.45
C ILE A 18 2.82 5.26 -6.36
N ASN A 19 2.32 4.60 -7.42
CA ASN A 19 2.27 3.15 -7.47
C ASN A 19 3.54 2.54 -8.09
N TYR A 20 4.46 2.11 -7.24
CA TYR A 20 5.65 1.31 -7.58
C TYR A 20 5.50 -0.18 -7.25
N GLY A 21 4.27 -0.66 -7.06
CA GLY A 21 4.00 -2.05 -6.63
C GLY A 21 3.30 -2.94 -7.65
N CYS A 22 2.78 -2.40 -8.76
CA CYS A 22 2.05 -3.18 -9.76
C CYS A 22 2.94 -4.25 -10.42
N PRO A 23 2.65 -5.58 -10.27
CA PRO A 23 3.52 -6.64 -10.77
C PRO A 23 3.18 -7.10 -12.20
N VAL A 24 2.11 -6.55 -12.80
CA VAL A 24 1.56 -7.00 -14.08
C VAL A 24 2.57 -6.84 -15.21
N LYS A 25 2.78 -7.89 -16.02
CA LYS A 25 3.77 -7.92 -17.10
C LYS A 25 3.69 -6.70 -18.03
N LYS A 26 2.49 -6.33 -18.46
CA LYS A 26 2.23 -5.17 -19.33
C LYS A 26 2.76 -3.84 -18.76
N VAL A 27 2.77 -3.70 -17.41
CA VAL A 27 3.25 -2.51 -16.72
C VAL A 27 4.75 -2.58 -16.51
N VAL A 28 5.26 -3.70 -15.98
CA VAL A 28 6.68 -3.82 -15.63
C VAL A 28 7.62 -3.87 -16.84
N CYS A 29 7.15 -4.34 -18.01
CA CYS A 29 7.92 -4.31 -19.26
C CYS A 29 8.20 -2.88 -19.75
N LYS A 30 7.44 -1.89 -19.27
CA LYS A 30 7.63 -0.46 -19.55
C LYS A 30 8.48 0.25 -18.48
N GLY A 31 9.11 -0.49 -17.56
CA GLY A 31 9.83 0.06 -16.41
C GLY A 31 8.94 0.69 -15.33
N ALA A 32 7.60 0.58 -15.48
CA ALA A 32 6.61 1.16 -14.56
C ALA A 32 6.16 0.18 -13.46
N GLY A 33 5.42 0.67 -12.46
CA GLY A 33 4.98 -0.13 -11.31
C GLY A 33 6.17 -0.79 -10.62
N ALA A 34 6.09 -2.10 -10.32
CA ALA A 34 7.20 -2.83 -9.70
C ALA A 34 8.43 -3.01 -10.63
N GLY A 35 8.34 -2.65 -11.91
CA GLY A 35 9.49 -2.65 -12.84
C GLY A 35 10.59 -1.70 -12.42
N ILE A 36 10.25 -0.58 -11.79
CA ILE A 36 11.19 0.43 -11.30
C ILE A 36 12.13 -0.09 -10.20
N LEU A 37 11.74 -1.16 -9.49
CA LEU A 37 12.58 -1.80 -8.46
C LEU A 37 13.88 -2.39 -8.99
N LYS A 38 14.05 -2.46 -10.30
CA LYS A 38 15.32 -2.82 -10.95
C LYS A 38 16.30 -1.64 -11.04
N ASP A 39 15.80 -0.41 -10.91
CA ASP A 39 16.57 0.82 -11.00
C ASP A 39 16.18 1.77 -9.87
N ILE A 40 16.76 1.54 -8.70
CA ILE A 40 16.48 2.35 -7.51
C ILE A 40 16.93 3.81 -7.67
N PRO A 41 18.08 4.13 -8.29
CA PRO A 41 18.45 5.51 -8.57
C PRO A 41 17.36 6.26 -9.36
N LEU A 42 16.83 5.64 -10.42
CA LEU A 42 15.75 6.22 -11.22
C LEU A 42 14.45 6.39 -10.41
N MET A 43 14.10 5.38 -9.59
CA MET A 43 12.94 5.44 -8.69
C MET A 43 13.01 6.66 -7.76
N VAL A 44 14.17 6.87 -7.14
CA VAL A 44 14.41 7.99 -6.21
C VAL A 44 14.38 9.33 -6.94
N SER A 45 15.05 9.44 -8.11
CA SER A 45 15.06 10.67 -8.92
C SER A 45 13.66 11.07 -9.36
N LEU A 46 12.87 10.14 -9.90
CA LEU A 46 11.48 10.39 -10.31
C LEU A 46 10.60 10.81 -9.15
N THR A 47 10.78 10.19 -7.98
CA THR A 47 10.01 10.55 -6.78
C THR A 47 10.36 11.95 -6.31
N LYS A 48 11.66 12.31 -6.31
CA LYS A 48 12.12 13.65 -5.97
C LYS A 48 11.48 14.70 -6.87
N GLU A 49 11.53 14.50 -8.18
CA GLU A 49 10.93 15.42 -9.16
C GLU A 49 9.41 15.60 -8.94
N ILE A 50 8.70 14.53 -8.56
CA ILE A 50 7.26 14.61 -8.23
C ILE A 50 7.05 15.40 -6.95
N VAL A 51 7.82 15.12 -5.89
CA VAL A 51 7.71 15.84 -4.61
C VAL A 51 8.00 17.34 -4.79
N GLU A 52 9.00 17.70 -5.59
CA GLU A 52 9.33 19.09 -5.88
C GLU A 52 8.31 19.81 -6.78
N ARG A 53 7.53 19.04 -7.56
CA ARG A 53 6.54 19.58 -8.50
C ARG A 53 5.23 20.00 -7.84
N THR A 54 4.86 19.37 -6.71
CA THR A 54 3.56 19.56 -6.07
C THR A 54 3.68 20.08 -4.63
N LYS A 55 2.66 20.78 -4.15
CA LYS A 55 2.52 21.14 -2.73
C LYS A 55 1.75 20.08 -1.93
N LEU A 56 1.14 19.12 -2.61
CA LEU A 56 0.37 18.06 -1.98
C LEU A 56 1.31 17.04 -1.30
N PRO A 57 0.87 16.39 -0.22
CA PRO A 57 1.59 15.25 0.32
C PRO A 57 1.75 14.15 -0.72
N VAL A 58 2.98 13.68 -0.91
CA VAL A 58 3.28 12.54 -1.79
C VAL A 58 3.52 11.30 -0.95
N THR A 59 2.85 10.20 -1.29
CA THR A 59 3.05 8.89 -0.69
C THR A 59 3.48 7.87 -1.73
N VAL A 60 4.02 6.74 -1.29
CA VAL A 60 4.47 5.68 -2.19
C VAL A 60 3.91 4.34 -1.77
N LYS A 61 3.38 3.58 -2.73
CA LYS A 61 3.09 2.15 -2.55
C LYS A 61 4.07 1.30 -3.36
N THR A 62 4.75 0.35 -2.70
CA THR A 62 5.77 -0.49 -3.33
C THR A 62 5.73 -1.96 -2.84
N ARG A 63 6.77 -2.74 -3.21
CA ARG A 63 7.02 -4.13 -2.80
C ARG A 63 8.43 -4.25 -2.20
N LEU A 64 8.75 -5.43 -1.63
CA LEU A 64 10.06 -5.71 -1.02
C LEU A 64 11.24 -5.58 -2.00
N GLY A 65 11.01 -5.89 -3.27
CA GLY A 65 12.03 -5.90 -4.31
C GLY A 65 11.47 -6.50 -5.61
N TRP A 66 12.34 -6.61 -6.62
CA TRP A 66 12.01 -7.29 -7.88
C TRP A 66 11.88 -8.80 -7.67
N ASP A 67 12.87 -9.42 -7.02
CA ASP A 67 12.93 -10.83 -6.63
C ASP A 67 13.63 -10.99 -5.27
N GLU A 68 13.79 -12.20 -4.80
CA GLU A 68 14.42 -12.51 -3.50
C GLU A 68 15.88 -12.02 -3.39
N LYS A 69 16.61 -11.98 -4.50
CA LYS A 69 18.03 -11.56 -4.53
C LYS A 69 18.18 -10.04 -4.53
N SER A 70 17.10 -9.33 -4.82
CA SER A 70 17.07 -7.86 -4.96
C SER A 70 16.19 -7.16 -3.90
N ILE A 71 15.94 -7.80 -2.77
CA ILE A 71 15.23 -7.17 -1.65
C ILE A 71 16.13 -6.09 -1.04
N LYS A 72 15.76 -4.82 -1.25
CA LYS A 72 16.46 -3.63 -0.75
C LYS A 72 15.51 -2.63 -0.12
N ILE A 73 14.39 -3.13 0.41
CA ILE A 73 13.27 -2.26 0.81
C ILE A 73 13.63 -1.29 1.92
N VAL A 74 14.55 -1.62 2.83
CA VAL A 74 15.01 -0.71 3.90
C VAL A 74 15.73 0.48 3.27
N GLU A 75 16.75 0.23 2.42
CA GLU A 75 17.47 1.28 1.68
C GLU A 75 16.50 2.14 0.83
N VAL A 76 15.56 1.49 0.14
CA VAL A 76 14.56 2.16 -0.69
C VAL A 76 13.70 3.10 0.15
N ALA A 77 13.20 2.64 1.29
CA ALA A 77 12.36 3.43 2.18
C ALA A 77 13.09 4.68 2.71
N GLU A 78 14.34 4.53 3.17
CA GLU A 78 15.17 5.65 3.61
C GLU A 78 15.36 6.68 2.50
N ARG A 79 15.78 6.24 1.32
CA ARG A 79 16.04 7.15 0.19
C ARG A 79 14.78 7.86 -0.30
N LEU A 80 13.62 7.19 -0.26
CA LEU A 80 12.34 7.80 -0.60
C LEU A 80 11.89 8.81 0.46
N GLN A 81 12.10 8.52 1.74
CA GLN A 81 11.89 9.50 2.81
C GLN A 81 12.78 10.73 2.65
N ASP A 82 14.08 10.53 2.35
CA ASP A 82 15.06 11.61 2.19
C ASP A 82 14.68 12.57 1.05
N VAL A 83 13.97 12.11 0.01
CA VAL A 83 13.46 12.98 -1.05
C VAL A 83 12.07 13.57 -0.75
N GLY A 84 11.49 13.29 0.44
CA GLY A 84 10.37 14.05 0.98
C GLY A 84 8.99 13.42 0.88
N ILE A 85 8.87 12.10 0.62
CA ILE A 85 7.56 11.43 0.73
C ILE A 85 7.03 11.50 2.16
N LYS A 86 5.70 11.44 2.33
CA LYS A 86 5.02 11.61 3.63
C LYS A 86 4.56 10.30 4.26
N ALA A 87 4.48 9.23 3.50
CA ALA A 87 4.20 7.88 4.00
C ALA A 87 4.62 6.83 2.98
N ILE A 88 4.83 5.59 3.43
CA ILE A 88 5.13 4.46 2.56
C ILE A 88 4.26 3.25 2.91
N SER A 89 3.67 2.61 1.88
CA SER A 89 2.92 1.37 1.99
C SER A 89 3.67 0.25 1.29
N ILE A 90 3.93 -0.87 1.97
CA ILE A 90 4.78 -1.92 1.45
C ILE A 90 4.04 -3.25 1.42
N HIS A 91 3.92 -3.85 0.23
CA HIS A 91 3.47 -5.21 0.12
C HIS A 91 4.62 -6.18 0.47
N GLY A 92 4.41 -7.03 1.46
CA GLY A 92 5.38 -8.01 1.98
C GLY A 92 5.73 -9.14 0.99
N ARG A 93 5.69 -8.89 -0.31
CA ARG A 93 6.11 -9.80 -1.38
C ARG A 93 6.96 -9.06 -2.40
N THR A 94 7.86 -9.79 -3.04
CA THR A 94 8.57 -9.29 -4.21
C THR A 94 7.66 -9.24 -5.45
N ARG A 95 8.12 -8.59 -6.52
CA ARG A 95 7.41 -8.63 -7.81
C ARG A 95 7.33 -10.05 -8.37
N ALA A 96 8.42 -10.83 -8.26
CA ALA A 96 8.47 -12.20 -8.79
C ALA A 96 7.47 -13.13 -8.11
N GLN A 97 7.25 -12.98 -6.82
CA GLN A 97 6.24 -13.75 -6.08
C GLN A 97 4.81 -13.44 -6.54
N MET A 98 4.55 -12.22 -7.01
CA MET A 98 3.19 -11.73 -7.33
C MET A 98 2.24 -11.89 -6.13
N TYR A 99 1.53 -13.03 -6.03
CA TYR A 99 0.60 -13.41 -4.94
C TYR A 99 0.92 -14.80 -4.36
N LYS A 100 2.02 -15.43 -4.79
CA LYS A 100 2.42 -16.77 -4.31
C LYS A 100 3.08 -16.67 -2.94
N GLY A 101 3.01 -17.76 -2.16
CA GLY A 101 3.55 -17.82 -0.81
C GLY A 101 2.86 -16.87 0.17
N PHE A 102 3.55 -16.48 1.22
CA PHE A 102 3.07 -15.56 2.25
C PHE A 102 3.78 -14.20 2.14
N ALA A 103 3.10 -13.15 2.58
CA ALA A 103 3.69 -11.83 2.72
C ALA A 103 4.66 -11.84 3.92
N ASP A 104 5.89 -11.41 3.69
CA ASP A 104 6.91 -11.26 4.74
C ASP A 104 6.82 -9.87 5.36
N TRP A 105 6.22 -9.81 6.54
CA TRP A 105 6.06 -8.57 7.31
C TRP A 105 7.31 -8.23 8.13
N THR A 106 8.22 -9.18 8.35
CA THR A 106 9.47 -8.93 9.09
C THR A 106 10.32 -7.88 8.39
N LYS A 107 10.37 -7.93 7.05
CA LYS A 107 11.08 -6.93 6.23
C LYS A 107 10.45 -5.53 6.31
N ILE A 108 9.15 -5.45 6.56
CA ILE A 108 8.48 -4.16 6.76
C ILE A 108 8.77 -3.64 8.17
N ALA A 109 8.79 -4.53 9.17
CA ALA A 109 9.17 -4.19 10.54
C ALA A 109 10.62 -3.68 10.65
N GLU A 110 11.56 -4.23 9.86
CA GLU A 110 12.93 -3.72 9.77
C GLU A 110 12.96 -2.22 9.42
N ILE A 111 12.06 -1.77 8.54
CA ILE A 111 11.94 -0.35 8.18
C ILE A 111 11.39 0.45 9.35
N LYS A 112 10.31 -0.02 9.97
CA LYS A 112 9.68 0.70 11.09
C LYS A 112 10.62 0.84 12.29
N ASN A 113 11.42 -0.18 12.55
CA ASN A 113 12.39 -0.20 13.66
C ASN A 113 13.70 0.53 13.31
N ASN A 114 13.86 1.00 12.08
CA ASN A 114 15.03 1.78 11.69
C ASN A 114 14.95 3.20 12.30
N PRO A 115 15.92 3.62 13.14
CA PRO A 115 15.89 4.93 13.80
C PRO A 115 15.94 6.12 12.84
N ARG A 116 16.32 5.90 11.58
CA ARG A 116 16.28 6.93 10.53
C ARG A 116 14.90 7.15 9.94
N MET A 117 13.95 6.22 10.15
CA MET A 117 12.61 6.31 9.60
C MET A 117 11.67 7.11 10.51
N HIS A 118 11.12 8.20 9.99
CA HIS A 118 10.25 9.12 10.73
C HIS A 118 8.84 9.25 10.14
N ILE A 119 8.64 8.76 8.90
CA ILE A 119 7.33 8.77 8.23
C ILE A 119 6.52 7.54 8.59
N PRO A 120 5.17 7.59 8.49
CA PRO A 120 4.31 6.43 8.66
C PRO A 120 4.65 5.29 7.69
N VAL A 121 4.70 4.06 8.22
CA VAL A 121 4.95 2.81 7.48
C VAL A 121 3.75 1.90 7.58
N PHE A 122 3.14 1.58 6.45
CA PHE A 122 1.98 0.71 6.35
C PHE A 122 2.35 -0.64 5.74
N GLY A 123 1.97 -1.73 6.41
CA GLY A 123 2.14 -3.08 5.88
C GLY A 123 0.95 -3.51 5.02
N ASN A 124 1.23 -4.30 3.98
CA ASN A 124 0.21 -4.86 3.09
C ASN A 124 0.54 -6.32 2.76
N GLY A 125 -0.49 -7.13 2.64
CA GLY A 125 -0.45 -8.54 2.25
C GLY A 125 -1.06 -9.46 3.30
N ASP A 126 -1.93 -10.36 2.85
CA ASP A 126 -2.55 -11.44 3.61
C ASP A 126 -3.40 -11.02 4.82
N VAL A 127 -3.78 -9.76 4.91
CA VAL A 127 -4.74 -9.26 5.91
C VAL A 127 -6.15 -9.62 5.44
N ASN A 128 -6.67 -10.72 5.95
CA ASN A 128 -7.95 -11.32 5.52
C ASN A 128 -8.98 -11.47 6.64
N THR A 129 -8.61 -11.18 7.89
CA THR A 129 -9.52 -11.10 9.03
C THR A 129 -9.20 -9.88 9.90
N PRO A 130 -10.16 -9.39 10.71
CA PRO A 130 -9.91 -8.32 11.67
C PRO A 130 -8.81 -8.65 12.68
N GLU A 131 -8.76 -9.89 13.15
CA GLU A 131 -7.72 -10.37 14.06
C GLU A 131 -6.35 -10.29 13.42
N LYS A 132 -6.25 -10.71 12.13
CA LYS A 132 -4.99 -10.65 11.39
C LYS A 132 -4.54 -9.21 11.17
N ALA A 133 -5.45 -8.27 10.97
CA ALA A 133 -5.12 -6.86 10.90
C ALA A 133 -4.52 -6.33 12.21
N LYS A 134 -5.09 -6.74 13.36
CA LYS A 134 -4.58 -6.39 14.68
C LYS A 134 -3.22 -7.04 14.94
N GLU A 135 -3.12 -8.35 14.75
CA GLU A 135 -1.89 -9.12 14.92
C GLU A 135 -0.74 -8.49 14.13
N MET A 136 -0.94 -8.28 12.81
CA MET A 136 0.08 -7.71 11.95
C MET A 136 0.52 -6.31 12.36
N ARG A 137 -0.42 -5.45 12.81
CA ARG A 137 -0.07 -4.13 13.30
C ARG A 137 0.71 -4.20 14.62
N ASP A 138 0.22 -4.99 15.58
CA ASP A 138 0.76 -5.01 16.94
C ASP A 138 2.08 -5.79 17.03
N GLU A 139 2.21 -6.92 16.31
CA GLU A 139 3.42 -7.73 16.27
C GLU A 139 4.59 -7.00 15.59
N PHE A 140 4.32 -6.29 14.50
CA PHE A 140 5.35 -5.63 13.72
C PHE A 140 5.48 -4.12 14.00
N GLY A 141 4.67 -3.57 14.93
CA GLY A 141 4.75 -2.17 15.38
C GLY A 141 4.45 -1.13 14.30
N LEU A 142 3.72 -1.51 13.25
CA LEU A 142 3.45 -0.64 12.10
C LEU A 142 2.36 0.39 12.39
N ASP A 143 2.39 1.51 11.68
CA ASP A 143 1.39 2.59 11.83
C ASP A 143 0.00 2.16 11.32
N GLY A 144 -0.06 1.12 10.47
CA GLY A 144 -1.31 0.54 10.03
C GLY A 144 -1.14 -0.61 9.04
N ALA A 145 -2.27 -1.24 8.71
CA ALA A 145 -2.35 -2.31 7.73
C ALA A 145 -3.19 -1.88 6.52
N MET A 146 -2.61 -1.98 5.33
CA MET A 146 -3.35 -1.75 4.09
C MET A 146 -4.06 -3.04 3.67
N ILE A 147 -5.38 -2.96 3.57
CA ILE A 147 -6.24 -4.07 3.16
C ILE A 147 -6.47 -4.02 1.65
N GLY A 148 -6.35 -5.16 0.99
CA GLY A 148 -6.61 -5.31 -0.45
C GLY A 148 -7.73 -6.31 -0.71
N ARG A 149 -7.38 -7.50 -1.16
CA ARG A 149 -8.32 -8.53 -1.65
C ARG A 149 -9.48 -8.89 -0.71
N ALA A 150 -9.27 -8.82 0.60
CA ALA A 150 -10.31 -9.14 1.59
C ALA A 150 -11.50 -8.16 1.56
N SER A 151 -11.34 -6.96 1.01
CA SER A 151 -12.44 -6.00 0.85
C SER A 151 -13.23 -6.17 -0.44
N ILE A 152 -12.76 -7.01 -1.38
CA ILE A 152 -13.46 -7.27 -2.63
C ILE A 152 -14.71 -8.10 -2.34
N GLY A 153 -15.89 -7.54 -2.68
CA GLY A 153 -17.19 -8.15 -2.34
C GLY A 153 -17.56 -8.06 -0.85
N ASN A 154 -16.72 -7.42 -0.02
CA ASN A 154 -16.98 -7.22 1.41
C ASN A 154 -16.61 -5.79 1.85
N PRO A 155 -17.42 -4.77 1.52
CA PRO A 155 -17.16 -3.39 1.91
C PRO A 155 -17.22 -3.15 3.43
N TRP A 156 -17.88 -4.02 4.17
CA TRP A 156 -17.95 -3.96 5.65
C TRP A 156 -16.64 -4.32 6.33
N PHE A 157 -15.71 -4.95 5.62
CA PHE A 157 -14.45 -5.43 6.20
C PHE A 157 -13.65 -4.33 6.90
N PHE A 158 -13.61 -3.11 6.35
CA PHE A 158 -12.92 -1.98 6.99
C PHE A 158 -13.57 -1.58 8.32
N ASP A 159 -14.89 -1.60 8.38
CA ASP A 159 -15.63 -1.28 9.59
C ASP A 159 -15.48 -2.40 10.64
N GLN A 160 -15.52 -3.67 10.22
CA GLN A 160 -15.23 -4.83 11.07
C GLN A 160 -13.82 -4.74 11.67
N VAL A 161 -12.81 -4.40 10.87
CA VAL A 161 -11.43 -4.20 11.34
C VAL A 161 -11.35 -3.05 12.34
N LYS A 162 -11.93 -1.88 12.02
CA LYS A 162 -11.93 -0.73 12.93
C LYS A 162 -12.60 -1.04 14.26
N HIS A 163 -13.73 -1.73 14.22
CA HIS A 163 -14.43 -2.16 15.42
C HIS A 163 -13.56 -3.09 16.27
N TYR A 164 -12.99 -4.13 15.66
CA TYR A 164 -12.12 -5.08 16.34
C TYR A 164 -10.87 -4.43 16.95
N LEU A 165 -10.23 -3.50 16.22
CA LEU A 165 -9.08 -2.75 16.72
C LEU A 165 -9.42 -1.89 17.94
N LYS A 166 -10.67 -1.44 18.07
CA LYS A 166 -11.14 -0.58 19.17
C LYS A 166 -11.62 -1.38 20.38
N THR A 167 -12.30 -2.51 20.15
CA THR A 167 -13.03 -3.24 21.21
C THR A 167 -12.41 -4.60 21.55
N GLY A 168 -11.70 -5.22 20.61
CA GLY A 168 -11.28 -6.62 20.69
C GLY A 168 -12.37 -7.63 20.29
N ASP A 169 -13.59 -7.16 20.00
CA ASP A 169 -14.73 -8.00 19.67
C ASP A 169 -15.02 -7.99 18.17
N LYS A 170 -15.53 -9.13 17.67
CA LYS A 170 -16.00 -9.23 16.29
C LYS A 170 -17.31 -8.49 16.11
N LYS A 171 -17.39 -7.70 15.06
CA LYS A 171 -18.65 -7.11 14.63
C LYS A 171 -19.53 -8.18 13.96
N GLN A 172 -20.84 -8.09 14.18
CA GLN A 172 -21.81 -8.99 13.53
C GLN A 172 -21.67 -8.92 11.99
N GLU A 173 -21.74 -10.08 11.36
CA GLU A 173 -21.75 -10.18 9.90
C GLU A 173 -23.01 -9.55 9.30
N PRO A 174 -22.91 -8.91 8.14
CA PRO A 174 -24.06 -8.34 7.46
C PRO A 174 -25.06 -9.44 7.06
N THR A 175 -26.32 -9.17 7.26
CA THR A 175 -27.45 -10.03 6.86
C THR A 175 -27.52 -10.18 5.34
N ILE A 176 -28.27 -11.18 4.87
CA ILE A 176 -28.51 -11.37 3.42
C ILE A 176 -29.19 -10.13 2.82
N ALA A 177 -30.13 -9.50 3.54
CA ALA A 177 -30.81 -8.30 3.09
C ALA A 177 -29.86 -7.13 2.90
N GLU A 178 -28.96 -6.86 3.87
CA GLU A 178 -27.94 -5.81 3.77
C GLU A 178 -26.95 -6.07 2.62
N ARG A 179 -26.58 -7.34 2.41
CA ARG A 179 -25.72 -7.72 1.28
C ARG A 179 -26.40 -7.46 -0.06
N ALA A 180 -27.69 -7.80 -0.19
CA ALA A 180 -28.47 -7.55 -1.39
C ALA A 180 -28.64 -6.05 -1.67
N GLU A 181 -28.97 -5.26 -0.65
CA GLU A 181 -29.08 -3.81 -0.75
C GLU A 181 -27.76 -3.17 -1.21
N MET A 182 -26.64 -3.57 -0.63
CA MET A 182 -25.32 -3.08 -1.01
C MET A 182 -24.98 -3.44 -2.47
N ALA A 183 -25.31 -4.66 -2.92
CA ALA A 183 -25.09 -5.06 -4.31
C ALA A 183 -25.91 -4.20 -5.28
N ILE A 184 -27.19 -3.94 -4.96
CA ILE A 184 -28.06 -3.05 -5.75
C ILE A 184 -27.51 -1.62 -5.78
N ARG A 185 -27.08 -1.11 -4.62
CA ARG A 185 -26.46 0.22 -4.53
C ARG A 185 -25.21 0.32 -5.39
N HIS A 186 -24.32 -0.68 -5.31
CA HIS A 186 -23.10 -0.72 -6.14
C HIS A 186 -23.42 -0.72 -7.62
N LEU A 187 -24.40 -1.53 -8.03
CA LEU A 187 -24.83 -1.58 -9.44
C LEU A 187 -25.34 -0.20 -9.91
N LYS A 188 -26.18 0.47 -9.11
CA LYS A 188 -26.71 1.81 -9.43
C LYS A 188 -25.61 2.88 -9.53
N MET A 189 -24.52 2.72 -8.79
CA MET A 189 -23.37 3.67 -8.84
C MET A 189 -22.43 3.39 -10.01
N SER A 190 -22.53 2.23 -10.64
CA SER A 190 -21.65 1.81 -11.73
C SER A 190 -22.24 2.09 -13.12
N VAL A 191 -23.49 2.53 -13.21
CA VAL A 191 -24.23 2.93 -14.40
C VAL A 191 -24.30 4.45 -14.47
#